data_c1d2b0f28bdf39c8859ca1cb14f7994f
#
_entry.id   c1d2b0f28bdf39c8859ca1cb14f7994f
#
_cell.length_a   1.000
_cell.length_b   1.000
_cell.length_c   1.000
_cell.angle_alpha   90.00
_cell.angle_beta   90.00
_cell.angle_gamma   90.00
#
_symmetry.space_group_name_H-M   'P 1'
#
loop_
_entity.id
_entity.type
_entity.pdbx_description
1 polymer ?
#
loop_
_entity_poly.entity_id
_entity_poly.type
_entity_poly.pdbx_seq_one_letter_code
_entity_poly.pdbx_strand_id
1 'polypeptide(L)'
;MVKRRVWLVILLVMLWEGTGIMAAPVAPADQKEILRTLTLAQYSIKQGDYNRAITYVDFEGMAKIVMAGYWDKMSLNQKNEIITSMKNLIREKFPIITRQLKLLKFGAITEKGNQVLCEALAVLDHTTENKDQKIQIGLFKRGNEWKAVEVYILKEGFLAGLNEDRVRPILKRGGTIQEALEAIRLVFEEK
;
A
#
# COMPACT_ATOMS: atom_id res chain seq x y z
N MET A 1 -15.23 22.35 2.70
CA MET A 1 -15.69 21.92 1.36
C MET A 1 -14.85 20.78 0.76
N VAL A 2 -13.94 20.14 1.50
CA VAL A 2 -12.98 19.12 1.01
C VAL A 2 -13.46 17.68 1.24
N LYS A 3 -14.49 17.46 2.09
CA LYS A 3 -15.07 16.13 2.37
C LYS A 3 -15.71 15.41 1.16
N ARG A 4 -15.93 16.09 0.03
CA ARG A 4 -16.62 15.53 -1.15
C ARG A 4 -15.70 14.80 -2.13
N ARG A 5 -14.39 15.03 -2.13
CA ARG A 5 -13.49 14.47 -3.17
C ARG A 5 -12.98 13.07 -2.87
N VAL A 6 -12.82 12.69 -1.61
CA VAL A 6 -12.50 11.31 -1.22
C VAL A 6 -13.67 10.35 -1.52
N TRP A 7 -14.92 10.84 -1.45
CA TRP A 7 -16.12 10.05 -1.73
C TRP A 7 -16.45 9.91 -3.23
N LEU A 8 -15.92 10.78 -4.08
CA LEU A 8 -16.20 10.71 -5.53
C LEU A 8 -15.39 9.61 -6.24
N VAL A 9 -14.25 9.20 -5.69
CA VAL A 9 -13.49 8.03 -6.17
C VAL A 9 -14.21 6.72 -5.78
N ILE A 10 -14.98 6.71 -4.70
CA ILE A 10 -15.70 5.53 -4.21
C ILE A 10 -16.96 5.21 -5.03
N LEU A 11 -17.54 6.16 -5.76
CA LEU A 11 -18.88 6.03 -6.35
C LEU A 11 -18.88 5.60 -7.83
N LEU A 12 -17.73 5.50 -8.50
CA LEU A 12 -17.64 5.27 -9.96
C LEU A 12 -17.32 3.82 -10.39
N VAL A 13 -17.23 2.85 -9.46
CA VAL A 13 -16.79 1.47 -9.75
C VAL A 13 -17.88 0.42 -9.48
N MET A 14 -19.15 0.75 -9.52
CA MET A 14 -20.22 -0.25 -9.29
C MET A 14 -20.64 -1.09 -10.50
N LEU A 15 -19.95 -1.05 -11.63
CA LEU A 15 -20.36 -1.80 -12.84
C LEU A 15 -19.17 -2.41 -13.58
N TRP A 16 -18.52 -3.43 -13.02
CA TRP A 16 -17.86 -4.46 -13.83
C TRP A 16 -17.73 -5.78 -13.07
N GLU A 17 -18.69 -6.65 -13.30
CA GLU A 17 -18.53 -8.08 -13.01
C GLU A 17 -17.60 -8.68 -14.07
N GLY A 18 -16.30 -8.65 -13.80
CA GLY A 18 -15.26 -9.30 -14.61
C GLY A 18 -15.03 -10.72 -14.14
N THR A 19 -15.13 -11.66 -15.05
CA THR A 19 -14.84 -13.09 -14.95
C THR A 19 -13.73 -13.41 -13.96
N GLY A 20 -14.10 -14.10 -12.86
CA GLY A 20 -13.18 -14.50 -11.82
C GLY A 20 -12.15 -15.51 -12.35
N ILE A 21 -10.93 -15.06 -12.55
CA ILE A 21 -9.79 -15.95 -12.54
C ILE A 21 -9.72 -16.47 -11.10
N MET A 22 -10.03 -17.76 -10.90
CA MET A 22 -9.90 -18.40 -9.59
C MET A 22 -8.44 -18.31 -9.18
N ALA A 23 -8.15 -17.49 -8.19
CA ALA A 23 -6.81 -17.36 -7.63
C ALA A 23 -6.40 -18.70 -7.00
N ALA A 24 -5.18 -19.17 -7.29
CA ALA A 24 -4.67 -20.40 -6.73
C ALA A 24 -4.51 -20.27 -5.19
N PRO A 25 -4.76 -21.33 -4.42
CA PRO A 25 -4.54 -21.32 -2.99
C PRO A 25 -3.02 -21.29 -2.70
N VAL A 26 -2.61 -20.39 -1.81
CA VAL A 26 -1.23 -20.30 -1.31
C VAL A 26 -0.90 -21.53 -0.45
N ALA A 27 0.33 -22.02 -0.53
CA ALA A 27 0.78 -23.14 0.28
C ALA A 27 0.57 -22.89 1.79
N PRO A 28 0.12 -23.88 2.59
CA PRO A 28 -0.20 -23.67 4.01
C PRO A 28 0.96 -23.11 4.84
N ALA A 29 2.21 -23.48 4.53
CA ALA A 29 3.40 -22.95 5.21
C ALA A 29 3.55 -21.44 4.95
N ASP A 30 3.40 -21.00 3.71
CA ASP A 30 3.46 -19.59 3.34
C ASP A 30 2.29 -18.79 3.95
N GLN A 31 1.07 -19.35 3.99
CA GLN A 31 -0.06 -18.71 4.67
C GLN A 31 0.24 -18.40 6.13
N LYS A 32 0.83 -19.38 6.86
CA LYS A 32 1.23 -19.20 8.26
C LYS A 32 2.26 -18.09 8.43
N GLU A 33 3.27 -18.05 7.56
CA GLU A 33 4.31 -17.01 7.59
C GLU A 33 3.76 -15.64 7.26
N ILE A 34 2.89 -15.52 6.26
CA ILE A 34 2.22 -14.27 5.89
C ILE A 34 1.41 -13.73 7.06
N LEU A 35 0.56 -14.56 7.67
CA LEU A 35 -0.24 -14.16 8.84
C LEU A 35 0.64 -13.76 10.02
N ARG A 36 1.74 -14.47 10.26
CA ARG A 36 2.71 -14.10 11.30
C ARG A 36 3.31 -12.72 11.03
N THR A 37 3.76 -12.46 9.80
CA THR A 37 4.34 -11.17 9.38
C THR A 37 3.35 -10.04 9.59
N LEU A 38 2.13 -10.18 9.09
CA LEU A 38 1.09 -9.15 9.22
C LEU A 38 0.67 -8.92 10.68
N THR A 39 0.59 -9.98 11.49
CA THR A 39 0.29 -9.88 12.92
C THR A 39 1.40 -9.15 13.67
N LEU A 40 2.68 -9.43 13.38
CA LEU A 40 3.80 -8.73 14.00
C LEU A 40 3.86 -7.27 13.58
N ALA A 41 3.59 -6.96 12.31
CA ALA A 41 3.49 -5.59 11.83
C ALA A 41 2.37 -4.83 12.57
N GLN A 42 1.17 -5.40 12.65
CA GLN A 42 0.04 -4.83 13.39
C GLN A 42 0.36 -4.63 14.88
N TYR A 43 0.99 -5.60 15.52
CA TYR A 43 1.41 -5.49 16.91
C TYR A 43 2.40 -4.32 17.11
N SER A 44 3.40 -4.21 16.22
CA SER A 44 4.37 -3.11 16.28
C SER A 44 3.69 -1.75 16.12
N ILE A 45 2.74 -1.62 15.20
CA ILE A 45 1.92 -0.40 15.02
C ILE A 45 1.17 -0.06 16.30
N LYS A 46 0.51 -1.05 16.92
CA LYS A 46 -0.25 -0.84 18.17
C LYS A 46 0.62 -0.42 19.36
N GLN A 47 1.87 -0.87 19.40
CA GLN A 47 2.84 -0.46 20.40
C GLN A 47 3.51 0.90 20.11
N GLY A 48 3.21 1.53 18.97
CA GLY A 48 3.87 2.74 18.51
C GLY A 48 5.31 2.50 18.04
N ASP A 49 5.74 1.24 17.89
CA ASP A 49 7.06 0.88 17.36
C ASP A 49 7.04 0.89 15.82
N TYR A 50 6.96 2.09 15.28
CA TYR A 50 6.91 2.28 13.83
C TYR A 50 8.23 1.89 13.15
N ASN A 51 9.37 1.98 13.84
CA ASN A 51 10.65 1.52 13.31
C ASN A 51 10.63 0.01 13.05
N ARG A 52 10.03 -0.76 13.93
CA ARG A 52 9.84 -2.19 13.73
C ARG A 52 8.75 -2.46 12.69
N ALA A 53 7.64 -1.74 12.70
CA ALA A 53 6.56 -1.92 11.74
C ALA A 53 7.04 -1.80 10.29
N ILE A 54 7.88 -0.80 9.97
CA ILE A 54 8.42 -0.60 8.63
C ILE A 54 9.37 -1.70 8.15
N THR A 55 9.90 -2.57 9.04
CA THR A 55 10.72 -3.71 8.60
C THR A 55 9.93 -4.78 7.85
N TYR A 56 8.61 -4.79 8.02
CA TYR A 56 7.68 -5.69 7.32
C TYR A 56 7.20 -5.14 5.98
N VAL A 57 7.73 -3.99 5.52
CA VAL A 57 7.38 -3.33 4.26
C VAL A 57 8.48 -3.50 3.23
N ASP A 58 8.10 -3.79 1.98
CA ASP A 58 9.02 -3.86 0.83
C ASP A 58 9.09 -2.49 0.13
N PHE A 59 9.94 -1.61 0.61
CA PHE A 59 10.09 -0.26 0.03
C PHE A 59 10.62 -0.27 -1.40
N GLU A 60 11.43 -1.24 -1.79
CA GLU A 60 11.87 -1.38 -3.17
C GLU A 60 10.70 -1.77 -4.08
N GLY A 61 9.88 -2.74 -3.64
CA GLY A 61 8.66 -3.12 -4.34
C GLY A 61 7.68 -1.96 -4.47
N MET A 62 7.46 -1.20 -3.39
CA MET A 62 6.63 0.01 -3.40
C MET A 62 7.16 1.03 -4.41
N ALA A 63 8.47 1.32 -4.40
CA ALA A 63 9.11 2.26 -5.31
C ALA A 63 8.95 1.81 -6.78
N LYS A 64 9.09 0.52 -7.07
CA LYS A 64 8.84 -0.05 -8.41
C LYS A 64 7.41 0.18 -8.89
N ILE A 65 6.41 0.03 -8.02
CA ILE A 65 5.00 0.27 -8.37
C ILE A 65 4.78 1.75 -8.66
N VAL A 66 5.22 2.62 -7.76
CA VAL A 66 5.02 4.07 -7.89
C VAL A 66 5.76 4.67 -9.07
N MET A 67 6.95 4.16 -9.40
CA MET A 67 7.78 4.62 -10.53
C MET A 67 7.62 3.74 -11.77
N ALA A 68 6.54 2.96 -11.88
CA ALA A 68 6.32 2.03 -12.98
C ALA A 68 6.49 2.70 -14.37
N GLY A 69 7.23 2.02 -15.26
CA GLY A 69 7.62 2.52 -16.59
C GLY A 69 8.86 3.44 -16.60
N TYR A 70 9.31 3.94 -15.45
CA TYR A 70 10.52 4.74 -15.31
C TYR A 70 11.60 4.05 -14.49
N TRP A 71 11.24 3.12 -13.61
CA TRP A 71 12.14 2.44 -12.69
C TRP A 71 13.39 1.88 -13.35
N ASP A 72 13.24 1.16 -14.47
CA ASP A 72 14.37 0.49 -15.15
C ASP A 72 15.33 1.46 -15.82
N LYS A 73 14.87 2.69 -16.10
CA LYS A 73 15.67 3.77 -16.70
C LYS A 73 16.42 4.60 -15.68
N MET A 74 16.16 4.41 -14.39
CA MET A 74 16.78 5.18 -13.30
C MET A 74 18.15 4.64 -12.93
N SER A 75 19.06 5.54 -12.58
CA SER A 75 20.35 5.19 -11.97
C SER A 75 20.16 4.57 -10.59
N LEU A 76 21.17 3.87 -10.11
CA LEU A 76 21.15 3.29 -8.75
C LEU A 76 20.96 4.35 -7.67
N ASN A 77 21.58 5.53 -7.82
CA ASN A 77 21.44 6.64 -6.87
C ASN A 77 19.98 7.13 -6.81
N GLN A 78 19.33 7.33 -7.96
CA GLN A 78 17.93 7.73 -8.04
C GLN A 78 17.00 6.68 -7.40
N LYS A 79 17.24 5.39 -7.65
CA LYS A 79 16.49 4.29 -7.00
C LYS A 79 16.62 4.33 -5.50
N ASN A 80 17.84 4.48 -4.97
CA ASN A 80 18.11 4.57 -3.54
C ASN A 80 17.47 5.80 -2.89
N GLU A 81 17.48 6.93 -3.59
CA GLU A 81 16.83 8.16 -3.15
C GLU A 81 15.32 7.97 -2.98
N ILE A 82 14.66 7.37 -3.97
CA ILE A 82 13.22 7.09 -3.91
C ILE A 82 12.89 6.13 -2.77
N ILE A 83 13.62 5.03 -2.64
CA ILE A 83 13.42 4.05 -1.57
C ILE A 83 13.56 4.73 -0.19
N THR A 84 14.60 5.56 -0.02
CA THR A 84 14.85 6.28 1.23
C THR A 84 13.75 7.29 1.52
N SER A 85 13.33 8.06 0.51
CA SER A 85 12.26 9.05 0.64
C SER A 85 10.93 8.40 1.00
N MET A 86 10.57 7.29 0.35
CA MET A 86 9.35 6.55 0.68
C MET A 86 9.40 5.96 2.10
N LYS A 87 10.55 5.41 2.50
CA LYS A 87 10.74 4.89 3.87
C LYS A 87 10.56 5.98 4.92
N ASN A 88 11.12 7.17 4.69
CA ASN A 88 11.00 8.30 5.60
C ASN A 88 9.56 8.82 5.64
N LEU A 89 8.91 8.96 4.49
CA LEU A 89 7.51 9.39 4.38
C LEU A 89 6.58 8.43 5.15
N ILE A 90 6.69 7.14 4.91
CA ILE A 90 5.86 6.14 5.61
C ILE A 90 6.13 6.19 7.12
N ARG A 91 7.39 6.29 7.55
CA ARG A 91 7.74 6.41 8.98
C ARG A 91 7.09 7.62 9.62
N GLU A 92 7.11 8.77 8.94
CA GLU A 92 6.50 10.02 9.42
C GLU A 92 4.97 9.93 9.47
N LYS A 93 4.36 9.33 8.45
CA LYS A 93 2.90 9.31 8.31
C LYS A 93 2.22 8.12 9.00
N PHE A 94 2.93 7.04 9.34
CA PHE A 94 2.35 5.89 10.05
C PHE A 94 1.55 6.29 11.29
N PRO A 95 2.04 7.15 12.19
CA PRO A 95 1.26 7.57 13.36
C PRO A 95 -0.08 8.21 12.99
N ILE A 96 -0.12 8.96 11.90
CA ILE A 96 -1.33 9.65 11.42
C ILE A 96 -2.28 8.66 10.74
N ILE A 97 -1.75 7.83 9.83
CA ILE A 97 -2.53 6.86 9.05
C ILE A 97 -3.16 5.82 9.98
N THR A 98 -2.42 5.36 10.99
CA THR A 98 -2.86 4.29 11.88
C THR A 98 -3.63 4.77 13.11
N ARG A 99 -3.74 6.09 13.33
CA ARG A 99 -4.42 6.67 14.49
C ARG A 99 -5.85 6.17 14.67
N GLN A 100 -6.57 5.99 13.57
CA GLN A 100 -7.95 5.54 13.57
C GLN A 100 -8.10 4.02 13.43
N LEU A 101 -7.00 3.31 13.18
CA LEU A 101 -7.01 1.86 12.99
C LEU A 101 -6.98 1.16 14.34
N LYS A 102 -8.10 0.55 14.73
CA LYS A 102 -8.17 -0.29 15.94
C LYS A 102 -7.56 -1.67 15.72
N LEU A 103 -7.87 -2.29 14.59
CA LEU A 103 -7.53 -3.68 14.31
C LEU A 103 -7.60 -3.96 12.81
N LEU A 104 -6.70 -4.83 12.33
CA LEU A 104 -6.85 -5.56 11.07
C LEU A 104 -7.29 -6.99 11.38
N LYS A 105 -8.42 -7.42 10.83
CA LYS A 105 -8.85 -8.82 10.86
C LYS A 105 -8.47 -9.45 9.54
N PHE A 106 -7.47 -10.33 9.55
CA PHE A 106 -6.97 -10.99 8.35
C PHE A 106 -7.92 -12.13 7.94
N GLY A 107 -8.12 -12.29 6.63
CA GLY A 107 -9.01 -13.25 6.00
C GLY A 107 -8.29 -14.17 5.02
N ALA A 108 -8.89 -14.39 3.86
CA ALA A 108 -8.36 -15.28 2.83
C ALA A 108 -7.02 -14.79 2.26
N ILE A 109 -6.14 -15.73 1.94
CA ILE A 109 -4.86 -15.49 1.30
C ILE A 109 -4.85 -16.21 -0.04
N THR A 110 -4.61 -15.45 -1.12
CA THR A 110 -4.69 -15.95 -2.51
C THR A 110 -3.50 -15.48 -3.33
N GLU A 111 -3.08 -16.29 -4.31
CA GLU A 111 -2.07 -15.88 -5.27
C GLU A 111 -2.69 -15.05 -6.39
N LYS A 112 -1.99 -13.98 -6.80
CA LYS A 112 -2.35 -13.16 -7.95
C LYS A 112 -1.09 -12.78 -8.72
N GLY A 113 -0.81 -13.52 -9.79
CA GLY A 113 0.41 -13.35 -10.55
C GLY A 113 1.64 -13.70 -9.71
N ASN A 114 2.55 -12.73 -9.53
CA ASN A 114 3.78 -12.88 -8.75
C ASN A 114 3.69 -12.34 -7.32
N GLN A 115 2.50 -11.99 -6.87
CA GLN A 115 2.23 -11.51 -5.51
C GLN A 115 1.16 -12.36 -4.83
N VAL A 116 1.11 -12.26 -3.53
CA VAL A 116 0.05 -12.83 -2.70
C VAL A 116 -0.81 -11.71 -2.14
N LEU A 117 -2.13 -11.89 -2.17
CA LEU A 117 -3.08 -10.97 -1.58
C LEU A 117 -3.65 -11.57 -0.30
N CYS A 118 -3.58 -10.84 0.80
CA CYS A 118 -4.27 -11.14 2.03
C CYS A 118 -5.47 -10.20 2.19
N GLU A 119 -6.66 -10.75 2.22
CA GLU A 119 -7.86 -9.99 2.59
C GLU A 119 -7.79 -9.53 4.03
N ALA A 120 -8.24 -8.33 4.31
CA ALA A 120 -8.35 -7.82 5.66
C ALA A 120 -9.57 -6.91 5.83
N LEU A 121 -10.16 -6.93 7.03
CA LEU A 121 -11.12 -5.93 7.46
C LEU A 121 -10.38 -4.94 8.37
N ALA A 122 -10.24 -3.71 7.91
CA ALA A 122 -9.73 -2.60 8.71
C ALA A 122 -10.86 -2.09 9.61
N VAL A 123 -10.76 -2.43 10.90
CA VAL A 123 -11.70 -1.95 11.94
C VAL A 123 -11.23 -0.59 12.41
N LEU A 124 -12.05 0.44 12.17
CA LEU A 124 -11.72 1.82 12.47
C LEU A 124 -12.33 2.27 13.80
N ASP A 125 -11.84 3.39 14.31
CA ASP A 125 -12.45 4.04 15.47
C ASP A 125 -13.74 4.74 15.06
N HIS A 126 -14.88 4.24 15.55
CA HIS A 126 -16.22 4.74 15.23
C HIS A 126 -16.59 6.04 15.99
N THR A 127 -15.65 6.65 16.72
CA THR A 127 -15.84 8.01 17.26
C THR A 127 -15.93 9.07 16.16
N THR A 128 -15.58 8.68 14.91
CA THR A 128 -15.77 9.44 13.70
C THR A 128 -16.76 8.71 12.78
N GLU A 129 -17.33 9.35 11.77
CA GLU A 129 -18.25 8.74 10.78
C GLU A 129 -17.60 7.65 9.90
N ASN A 130 -16.40 7.20 10.26
CA ASN A 130 -15.66 6.20 9.50
C ASN A 130 -16.25 4.79 9.72
N LYS A 131 -16.45 4.07 8.64
CA LYS A 131 -16.91 2.68 8.65
C LYS A 131 -15.74 1.73 8.46
N ASP A 132 -15.87 0.52 9.01
CA ASP A 132 -14.95 -0.57 8.74
C ASP A 132 -14.80 -0.79 7.23
N GLN A 133 -13.56 -1.00 6.76
CA GLN A 133 -13.25 -1.10 5.34
C GLN A 133 -12.64 -2.46 5.01
N LYS A 134 -13.16 -3.09 3.96
CA LYS A 134 -12.51 -4.25 3.34
C LYS A 134 -11.36 -3.78 2.48
N ILE A 135 -10.18 -4.33 2.73
CA ILE A 135 -8.95 -4.07 1.99
C ILE A 135 -8.28 -5.39 1.60
N GLN A 136 -7.35 -5.34 0.68
CA GLN A 136 -6.42 -6.43 0.42
C GLN A 136 -4.99 -5.89 0.58
N ILE A 137 -4.13 -6.68 1.22
CA ILE A 137 -2.72 -6.35 1.39
C ILE A 137 -1.95 -7.22 0.42
N GLY A 138 -1.23 -6.59 -0.51
CA GLY A 138 -0.33 -7.26 -1.43
C GLY A 138 1.02 -7.51 -0.77
N LEU A 139 1.52 -8.74 -0.89
CA LEU A 139 2.81 -9.15 -0.33
C LEU A 139 3.69 -9.79 -1.41
N PHE A 140 5.00 -9.58 -1.26
CA PHE A 140 6.04 -10.31 -2.00
C PHE A 140 6.95 -11.04 -1.04
N LYS A 141 7.49 -12.18 -1.50
CA LYS A 141 8.54 -12.89 -0.80
C LYS A 141 9.90 -12.29 -1.19
N ARG A 142 10.65 -11.82 -0.21
CA ARG A 142 12.02 -11.30 -0.34
C ARG A 142 12.98 -12.21 0.40
N GLY A 143 13.72 -13.03 -0.35
CA GLY A 143 14.45 -14.15 0.25
C GLY A 143 13.48 -15.09 0.95
N ASN A 144 13.63 -15.25 2.26
CA ASN A 144 12.75 -16.10 3.08
C ASN A 144 11.65 -15.30 3.83
N GLU A 145 11.50 -13.99 3.60
CA GLU A 145 10.58 -13.13 4.33
C GLU A 145 9.46 -12.62 3.44
N TRP A 146 8.21 -12.68 3.93
CA TRP A 146 7.08 -12.02 3.32
C TRP A 146 7.04 -10.55 3.76
N LYS A 147 6.87 -9.62 2.80
CA LYS A 147 6.80 -8.18 3.06
C LYS A 147 5.63 -7.54 2.33
N ALA A 148 4.93 -6.65 2.99
CA ALA A 148 3.84 -5.88 2.41
C ALA A 148 4.39 -4.87 1.38
N VAL A 149 3.72 -4.74 0.25
CA VAL A 149 4.14 -3.88 -0.86
C VAL A 149 3.03 -2.94 -1.32
N GLU A 150 1.78 -3.32 -1.16
CA GLU A 150 0.65 -2.57 -1.69
C GLU A 150 -0.58 -2.76 -0.80
N VAL A 151 -1.47 -1.78 -0.81
CA VAL A 151 -2.80 -1.90 -0.22
C VAL A 151 -3.83 -1.63 -1.31
N TYR A 152 -4.76 -2.55 -1.47
CA TYR A 152 -5.86 -2.44 -2.42
C TYR A 152 -7.14 -2.06 -1.67
N ILE A 153 -7.79 -1.01 -2.13
CA ILE A 153 -9.10 -0.56 -1.67
C ILE A 153 -10.04 -0.70 -2.86
N LEU A 154 -11.14 -1.43 -2.71
CA LEU A 154 -12.08 -1.72 -3.82
C LEU A 154 -11.40 -2.32 -5.07
N LYS A 155 -10.38 -3.17 -4.86
CA LYS A 155 -9.56 -3.82 -5.91
C LYS A 155 -8.57 -2.89 -6.64
N GLU A 156 -8.51 -1.62 -6.30
CA GLU A 156 -7.54 -0.66 -6.84
C GLU A 156 -6.34 -0.53 -5.90
N GLY A 157 -5.13 -0.67 -6.46
CA GLY A 157 -3.88 -0.50 -5.70
C GLY A 157 -3.65 0.97 -5.39
N PHE A 158 -3.42 1.30 -4.12
CA PHE A 158 -3.16 2.67 -3.69
C PHE A 158 -1.91 3.25 -4.36
N LEU A 159 -0.81 2.50 -4.40
CA LEU A 159 0.44 2.95 -5.04
C LEU A 159 0.33 3.01 -6.56
N ALA A 160 -0.42 2.07 -7.16
CA ALA A 160 -0.69 2.11 -8.59
C ALA A 160 -1.51 3.37 -8.96
N GLY A 161 -2.50 3.73 -8.16
CA GLY A 161 -3.24 4.99 -8.31
C GLY A 161 -2.33 6.22 -8.17
N LEU A 162 -1.43 6.25 -7.18
CA LEU A 162 -0.43 7.32 -7.05
C LEU A 162 0.45 7.46 -8.29
N ASN A 163 0.87 6.34 -8.90
CA ASN A 163 1.62 6.39 -10.15
C ASN A 163 0.82 7.07 -11.26
N GLU A 164 -0.39 6.61 -11.53
CA GLU A 164 -1.21 7.10 -12.64
C GLU A 164 -1.62 8.57 -12.45
N ASP A 165 -2.01 8.97 -11.25
CA ASP A 165 -2.61 10.27 -11.00
C ASP A 165 -1.58 11.36 -10.69
N ARG A 166 -0.44 11.02 -10.10
CA ARG A 166 0.53 12.00 -9.59
C ARG A 166 1.90 11.89 -10.23
N VAL A 167 2.49 10.70 -10.26
CA VAL A 167 3.89 10.52 -10.68
C VAL A 167 4.04 10.53 -12.20
N ARG A 168 3.26 9.70 -12.87
CA ARG A 168 3.33 9.53 -14.34
C ARG A 168 3.10 10.83 -15.14
N PRO A 169 2.12 11.69 -14.79
CA PRO A 169 1.95 12.96 -15.48
C PRO A 169 3.15 13.89 -15.36
N ILE A 170 3.81 13.91 -14.20
CA ILE A 170 5.01 14.73 -13.96
C ILE A 170 6.16 14.22 -14.83
N LEU A 171 6.48 12.94 -14.75
CA LEU A 171 7.60 12.34 -15.48
C LEU A 171 7.39 12.34 -17.00
N LYS A 172 6.14 12.20 -17.46
CA LYS A 172 5.80 12.31 -18.90
C LYS A 172 6.11 13.68 -19.50
N ARG A 173 5.91 14.76 -18.76
CA ARG A 173 6.22 16.13 -19.22
C ARG A 173 7.66 16.55 -19.01
N GLY A 174 8.56 15.61 -18.65
CA GLY A 174 9.97 15.88 -18.40
C GLY A 174 10.28 16.43 -16.99
N GLY A 175 9.33 16.34 -16.08
CA GLY A 175 9.54 16.71 -14.68
C GLY A 175 10.53 15.80 -13.97
N THR A 176 11.03 16.26 -12.83
CA THR A 176 12.06 15.58 -12.03
C THR A 176 11.49 14.54 -11.09
N ILE A 177 12.36 13.64 -10.59
CA ILE A 177 12.01 12.69 -9.53
C ILE A 177 11.62 13.42 -8.25
N GLN A 178 12.26 14.55 -7.93
CA GLN A 178 11.94 15.36 -6.75
C GLN A 178 10.52 15.91 -6.82
N GLU A 179 10.10 16.42 -7.99
CA GLU A 179 8.71 16.87 -8.20
C GLU A 179 7.71 15.72 -8.04
N ALA A 180 8.06 14.51 -8.51
CA ALA A 180 7.22 13.33 -8.34
C ALA A 180 7.12 12.90 -6.86
N LEU A 181 8.22 12.91 -6.12
CA LEU A 181 8.24 12.61 -4.67
C LEU A 181 7.45 13.65 -3.87
N GLU A 182 7.56 14.92 -4.21
CA GLU A 182 6.79 15.98 -3.56
C GLU A 182 5.28 15.82 -3.83
N ALA A 183 4.90 15.46 -5.05
CA ALA A 183 3.51 15.17 -5.37
C ALA A 183 2.94 13.99 -4.57
N ILE A 184 3.76 12.96 -4.29
CA ILE A 184 3.38 11.85 -3.41
C ILE A 184 3.22 12.36 -1.98
N ARG A 185 4.16 13.17 -1.47
CA ARG A 185 4.12 13.73 -0.11
C ARG A 185 2.84 14.51 0.14
N LEU A 186 2.44 15.35 -0.81
CA LEU A 186 1.24 16.17 -0.72
C LEU A 186 -0.06 15.34 -0.55
N VAL A 187 -0.14 14.13 -1.13
CA VAL A 187 -1.31 13.25 -0.94
C VAL A 187 -1.52 12.88 0.53
N PHE A 188 -0.44 12.71 1.29
CA PHE A 188 -0.50 12.40 2.72
C PHE A 188 -0.69 13.64 3.61
N GLU A 189 -0.64 14.85 3.04
CA GLU A 189 -0.84 16.12 3.74
C GLU A 189 -2.24 16.72 3.48
N GLU A 190 -2.91 16.28 2.43
CA GLU A 190 -4.30 16.67 2.15
C GLU A 190 -5.22 16.14 3.27
N LYS A 191 -5.73 17.06 4.13
CA LYS A 191 -6.65 16.79 5.25
C LYS A 191 -8.08 16.57 4.78
#